data_dd97aa41b08e4925df524176d6397360
#
_entry.id   dd97aa41b08e4925df524176d6397360
#
_cell.length_a   1.000
_cell.length_b   1.000
_cell.length_c   1.000
_cell.angle_alpha   90.00
_cell.angle_beta   90.00
_cell.angle_gamma   90.00
#
_symmetry.space_group_name_H-M   'P 1'
#
loop_
_entity.id
_entity.type
_entity.pdbx_description
1 polymer ?
#
loop_
_entity_poly.entity_id
_entity_poly.type
_entity_poly.pdbx_seq_one_letter_code
_entity_poly.pdbx_strand_id
1 'polypeptide(L)'
;MDNTELVYQIEMLTQIVGRHCEATHLDGMLENIALQHGFTKEQYTGIWRTMQRRTTHGHCDKAALKAELDAFFPQPLPDLVFAQILRGFLISNRKDKTTESITYQNIYRILHEMNMTTI
;
A
#
# COMPACT_ATOMS: atom_id res chain seq x y z
N MET A 1 6.44 0.85 -31.11
CA MET A 1 7.18 0.16 -30.03
C MET A 1 6.56 -1.19 -29.80
N ASP A 2 7.33 -2.27 -29.80
CA ASP A 2 6.77 -3.58 -29.51
C ASP A 2 6.62 -3.80 -28.00
N ASN A 3 5.86 -4.85 -27.64
CA ASN A 3 5.60 -5.12 -26.24
C ASN A 3 6.85 -5.48 -25.44
N THR A 4 7.85 -6.09 -26.09
CA THR A 4 9.10 -6.48 -25.43
C THR A 4 9.89 -5.27 -24.96
N GLU A 5 10.01 -4.24 -25.81
CA GLU A 5 10.67 -3.00 -25.42
C GLU A 5 9.91 -2.26 -24.34
N LEU A 6 8.58 -2.24 -24.43
CA LEU A 6 7.74 -1.58 -23.42
C LEU A 6 7.93 -2.24 -22.05
N VAL A 7 7.90 -3.57 -21.99
CA VAL A 7 8.10 -4.32 -20.75
C VAL A 7 9.49 -4.04 -20.18
N TYR A 8 10.52 -4.05 -21.03
CA TYR A 8 11.89 -3.74 -20.61
C TYR A 8 11.99 -2.34 -20.00
N GLN A 9 11.41 -1.34 -20.64
CA GLN A 9 11.41 0.04 -20.12
C GLN A 9 10.72 0.14 -18.78
N ILE A 10 9.57 -0.54 -18.61
CA ILE A 10 8.86 -0.56 -17.34
C ILE A 10 9.72 -1.22 -16.26
N GLU A 11 10.39 -2.33 -16.57
CA GLU A 11 11.28 -3.00 -15.61
C GLU A 11 12.43 -2.09 -15.16
N MET A 12 13.04 -1.36 -16.11
CA MET A 12 14.12 -0.43 -15.79
C MET A 12 13.64 0.71 -14.91
N LEU A 13 12.48 1.29 -15.23
CA LEU A 13 11.88 2.35 -14.40
C LEU A 13 11.55 1.85 -13.00
N THR A 14 11.04 0.62 -12.90
CA THR A 14 10.74 0.00 -11.60
C THR A 14 12.01 -0.12 -10.77
N GLN A 15 13.12 -0.56 -11.36
CA GLN A 15 14.39 -0.66 -10.64
C GLN A 15 14.91 0.69 -10.19
N ILE A 16 14.83 1.71 -11.04
CA ILE A 16 15.26 3.07 -10.71
C ILE A 16 14.45 3.64 -9.55
N VAL A 17 13.13 3.50 -9.61
CA VAL A 17 12.24 3.97 -8.55
C VAL A 17 12.51 3.24 -7.24
N GLY A 18 12.70 1.91 -7.30
CA GLY A 18 13.01 1.13 -6.11
C GLY A 18 14.31 1.57 -5.44
N ARG A 19 15.36 1.78 -6.22
CA ARG A 19 16.65 2.27 -5.70
C ARG A 19 16.54 3.67 -5.11
N HIS A 20 15.78 4.55 -5.76
CA HIS A 20 15.55 5.90 -5.26
C HIS A 20 14.81 5.86 -3.93
N CYS A 21 13.79 5.04 -3.82
CA CYS A 21 13.03 4.89 -2.58
C CYS A 21 13.90 4.36 -1.45
N GLU A 22 14.76 3.38 -1.70
CA GLU A 22 15.71 2.86 -0.72
C GLU A 22 16.67 3.95 -0.24
N ALA A 23 17.23 4.72 -1.17
CA ALA A 23 18.16 5.79 -0.84
C ALA A 23 17.53 6.92 -0.04
N THR A 24 16.24 7.16 -0.21
CA THR A 24 15.50 8.22 0.48
C THR A 24 14.69 7.71 1.67
N HIS A 25 14.80 6.43 2.01
CA HIS A 25 14.00 5.77 3.06
C HIS A 25 12.48 5.80 2.78
N LEU A 26 12.10 5.80 1.49
CA LEU A 26 10.71 5.78 1.05
C LEU A 26 10.31 4.44 0.42
N ASP A 27 11.10 3.40 0.69
CA ASP A 27 10.87 2.06 0.15
C ASP A 27 9.54 1.44 0.61
N GLY A 28 8.98 1.93 1.72
CA GLY A 28 7.69 1.48 2.22
C GLY A 28 6.49 2.15 1.59
N MET A 29 6.65 3.10 0.67
CA MET A 29 5.53 3.79 0.03
C MET A 29 4.64 2.83 -0.74
N LEU A 30 3.33 3.14 -0.79
CA LEU A 30 2.35 2.28 -1.46
C LEU A 30 2.71 2.04 -2.93
N GLU A 31 3.19 3.07 -3.63
CA GLU A 31 3.63 2.96 -5.02
C GLU A 31 4.73 1.92 -5.16
N ASN A 32 5.69 1.91 -4.25
CA ASN A 32 6.78 0.95 -4.27
C ASN A 32 6.29 -0.47 -3.95
N ILE A 33 5.39 -0.61 -3.00
CA ILE A 33 4.76 -1.90 -2.68
C ILE A 33 4.03 -2.44 -3.91
N ALA A 34 3.28 -1.60 -4.61
CA ALA A 34 2.59 -1.99 -5.84
C ALA A 34 3.56 -2.50 -6.91
N LEU A 35 4.70 -1.81 -7.09
CA LEU A 35 5.73 -2.23 -8.04
C LEU A 35 6.38 -3.55 -7.64
N GLN A 36 6.72 -3.71 -6.37
CA GLN A 36 7.37 -4.92 -5.87
C GLN A 36 6.51 -6.16 -6.04
N HIS A 37 5.19 -6.04 -5.84
CA HIS A 37 4.27 -7.15 -5.91
C HIS A 37 3.58 -7.30 -7.27
N GLY A 38 3.88 -6.40 -8.22
CA GLY A 38 3.30 -6.47 -9.55
C GLY A 38 1.81 -6.18 -9.59
N PHE A 39 1.32 -5.28 -8.74
CA PHE A 39 -0.09 -4.90 -8.76
C PHE A 39 -0.45 -4.25 -10.09
N THR A 40 -1.61 -4.61 -10.63
CA THR A 40 -2.15 -3.95 -11.82
C THR A 40 -2.60 -2.54 -11.48
N LYS A 41 -2.79 -1.71 -12.51
CA LYS A 41 -3.34 -0.36 -12.34
C LYS A 41 -4.70 -0.39 -11.61
N GLU A 42 -5.55 -1.36 -11.98
CA GLU A 42 -6.86 -1.51 -11.35
C GLU A 42 -6.74 -1.90 -9.89
N GLN A 43 -5.84 -2.82 -9.56
CA GLN A 43 -5.59 -3.22 -8.18
C GLN A 43 -5.07 -2.04 -7.35
N TYR A 44 -4.07 -1.33 -7.86
CA TYR A 44 -3.50 -0.18 -7.16
C TYR A 44 -4.54 0.92 -6.94
N THR A 45 -5.30 1.26 -7.98
CA THR A 45 -6.34 2.28 -7.87
C THR A 45 -7.43 1.87 -6.88
N GLY A 46 -7.84 0.61 -6.93
CA GLY A 46 -8.83 0.06 -6.00
C GLY A 46 -8.34 0.10 -4.56
N ILE A 47 -7.10 -0.29 -4.32
CA ILE A 47 -6.48 -0.22 -3.00
C ILE A 47 -6.45 1.21 -2.49
N TRP A 48 -5.98 2.15 -3.30
CA TRP A 48 -5.90 3.56 -2.92
C TRP A 48 -7.27 4.11 -2.52
N ARG A 49 -8.29 3.87 -3.35
CA ARG A 49 -9.66 4.35 -3.09
C ARG A 49 -10.26 3.71 -1.84
N THR A 50 -10.06 2.42 -1.66
CA THR A 50 -10.57 1.70 -0.48
C THR A 50 -9.90 2.22 0.78
N MET A 51 -8.60 2.40 0.77
CA MET A 51 -7.86 2.95 1.90
C MET A 51 -8.33 4.36 2.24
N GLN A 52 -8.48 5.24 1.24
CA GLN A 52 -8.99 6.58 1.48
C GLN A 52 -10.38 6.55 2.10
N ARG A 53 -11.29 5.78 1.53
CA ARG A 53 -12.68 5.73 1.99
C ARG A 53 -12.80 5.14 3.39
N ARG A 54 -12.03 4.09 3.69
CA ARG A 54 -12.17 3.33 4.93
C ARG A 54 -11.38 3.88 6.11
N THR A 55 -10.24 4.51 5.86
CA THR A 55 -9.34 4.90 6.95
C THR A 55 -9.41 6.37 7.32
N THR A 56 -10.06 7.20 6.50
CA THR A 56 -10.11 8.65 6.73
C THR A 56 -11.37 9.13 7.44
N HIS A 57 -12.32 8.24 7.70
CA HIS A 57 -13.60 8.58 8.30
C HIS A 57 -13.95 7.60 9.42
N GLY A 58 -13.88 8.03 10.66
CA GLY A 58 -14.31 7.24 11.81
C GLY A 58 -13.54 5.94 11.99
N HIS A 59 -14.14 4.98 12.66
CA HIS A 59 -13.52 3.70 13.00
C HIS A 59 -13.44 2.79 11.76
N CYS A 60 -12.25 2.29 11.47
CA CYS A 60 -12.04 1.33 10.39
C CYS A 60 -11.97 -0.09 10.94
N ASP A 61 -12.90 -0.95 10.53
CA ASP A 61 -12.89 -2.35 10.91
C ASP A 61 -11.88 -3.13 10.07
N LYS A 62 -10.96 -3.84 10.72
CA LYS A 62 -9.91 -4.61 10.07
C LYS A 62 -10.48 -5.66 9.10
N ALA A 63 -11.48 -6.42 9.54
CA ALA A 63 -12.04 -7.50 8.73
C ALA A 63 -12.74 -6.97 7.48
N ALA A 64 -13.50 -5.88 7.62
CA ALA A 64 -14.17 -5.25 6.48
C ALA A 64 -13.16 -4.66 5.49
N LEU A 65 -12.13 -3.99 5.98
CA LEU A 65 -11.07 -3.44 5.13
C LEU A 65 -10.34 -4.55 4.37
N LYS A 66 -9.94 -5.59 5.08
CA LYS A 66 -9.24 -6.73 4.48
C LYS A 66 -10.08 -7.39 3.39
N ALA A 67 -11.38 -7.60 3.65
CA ALA A 67 -12.28 -8.22 2.69
C ALA A 67 -12.39 -7.40 1.40
N GLU A 68 -12.49 -6.08 1.51
CA GLU A 68 -12.56 -5.22 0.33
C GLU A 68 -11.25 -5.23 -0.46
N LEU A 69 -10.10 -5.22 0.21
CA LEU A 69 -8.81 -5.28 -0.47
C LEU A 69 -8.60 -6.64 -1.13
N ASP A 70 -8.95 -7.72 -0.45
CA ASP A 70 -8.84 -9.08 -1.00
C ASP A 70 -9.66 -9.24 -2.28
N ALA A 71 -10.76 -8.51 -2.41
CA ALA A 71 -11.63 -8.61 -3.58
C ALA A 71 -10.96 -8.19 -4.89
N PHE A 72 -9.85 -7.45 -4.84
CA PHE A 72 -9.10 -7.06 -6.04
C PHE A 72 -8.13 -8.14 -6.49
N PHE A 73 -8.00 -9.24 -5.78
CA PHE A 73 -6.98 -10.27 -6.04
C PHE A 73 -7.63 -11.64 -6.15
N PRO A 74 -7.00 -12.56 -6.92
CA PRO A 74 -7.53 -13.92 -7.06
C PRO A 74 -7.39 -14.76 -5.78
N GLN A 75 -6.49 -14.38 -4.88
CA GLN A 75 -6.26 -15.03 -3.60
C GLN A 75 -6.27 -14.00 -2.49
N PRO A 76 -6.67 -14.35 -1.26
CA PRO A 76 -6.57 -13.42 -0.14
C PRO A 76 -5.14 -12.93 0.05
N LEU A 77 -4.98 -11.65 0.40
CA LEU A 77 -3.67 -11.07 0.66
C LEU A 77 -3.04 -11.71 1.90
N PRO A 78 -1.75 -12.11 1.83
CA PRO A 78 -1.02 -12.49 3.04
C PRO A 78 -0.97 -11.34 4.04
N ASP A 79 -0.91 -11.65 5.32
CA ASP A 79 -0.86 -10.64 6.38
C ASP A 79 0.28 -9.65 6.20
N LEU A 80 1.45 -10.14 5.77
CA LEU A 80 2.59 -9.26 5.52
C LEU A 80 2.29 -8.24 4.43
N VAL A 81 1.69 -8.67 3.32
CA VAL A 81 1.34 -7.78 2.22
C VAL A 81 0.26 -6.78 2.65
N PHE A 82 -0.73 -7.23 3.39
CA PHE A 82 -1.76 -6.35 3.94
C PHE A 82 -1.13 -5.28 4.84
N ALA A 83 -0.24 -5.67 5.73
CA ALA A 83 0.47 -4.72 6.60
C ALA A 83 1.32 -3.72 5.80
N GLN A 84 1.99 -4.18 4.75
CA GLN A 84 2.76 -3.31 3.86
C GLN A 84 1.86 -2.28 3.17
N ILE A 85 0.67 -2.70 2.72
CA ILE A 85 -0.32 -1.78 2.12
C ILE A 85 -0.75 -0.72 3.12
N LEU A 86 -1.05 -1.11 4.35
CA LEU A 86 -1.45 -0.17 5.40
C LEU A 86 -0.37 0.88 5.66
N ARG A 87 0.85 0.44 5.87
CA ARG A 87 1.98 1.35 6.12
C ARG A 87 2.31 2.18 4.88
N GLY A 88 2.27 1.56 3.71
CA GLY A 88 2.53 2.27 2.45
C GLY A 88 1.54 3.38 2.20
N PHE A 89 0.27 3.14 2.48
CA PHE A 89 -0.74 4.18 2.36
C PHE A 89 -0.47 5.34 3.33
N LEU A 90 -0.10 5.02 4.57
CA LEU A 90 0.19 6.04 5.56
C LEU A 90 1.39 6.91 5.15
N ILE A 91 2.43 6.30 4.60
CA ILE A 91 3.62 7.01 4.12
C ILE A 91 3.29 7.86 2.90
N SER A 92 2.54 7.32 1.94
CA SER A 92 2.19 8.01 0.69
C SER A 92 1.19 9.14 0.92
N ASN A 93 0.27 8.98 1.87
CA ASN A 93 -0.77 9.97 2.17
C ASN A 93 -0.29 10.93 3.26
N ARG A 94 0.63 11.82 2.89
CA ARG A 94 1.29 12.72 3.84
C ARG A 94 0.49 13.96 4.24
N LYS A 95 -0.77 14.04 3.87
CA LYS A 95 -1.61 15.18 4.24
C LYS A 95 -1.81 15.26 5.75
N ASP A 96 -1.83 14.11 6.40
CA ASP A 96 -1.96 14.00 7.86
C ASP A 96 -0.66 13.48 8.45
N LYS A 97 0.17 14.38 8.95
CA LYS A 97 1.47 14.03 9.54
C LYS A 97 1.43 13.85 11.05
N THR A 98 0.26 14.00 11.67
CA THR A 98 0.14 13.95 13.13
C THR A 98 -0.31 12.55 13.56
N THR A 99 0.15 12.15 14.74
CA THR A 99 -0.28 10.89 15.37
C THR A 99 -1.75 10.92 15.77
N GLU A 100 -2.37 12.09 15.71
CA GLU A 100 -3.77 12.30 16.08
C GLU A 100 -4.73 12.12 14.91
N SER A 101 -4.22 11.99 13.67
CA SER A 101 -5.10 11.81 12.52
C SER A 101 -5.87 10.50 12.63
N ILE A 102 -7.11 10.51 12.12
CA ILE A 102 -7.97 9.32 12.11
C ILE A 102 -7.30 8.20 11.30
N THR A 103 -6.70 8.53 10.18
CA THR A 103 -5.98 7.57 9.34
C THR A 103 -4.84 6.90 10.10
N TYR A 104 -4.01 7.68 10.78
CA TYR A 104 -2.92 7.17 11.58
C TYR A 104 -3.43 6.22 12.67
N GLN A 105 -4.45 6.66 13.41
CA GLN A 105 -5.02 5.86 14.50
C GLN A 105 -5.59 4.54 14.00
N ASN A 106 -6.33 4.56 12.89
CA ASN A 106 -6.91 3.36 12.31
C ASN A 106 -5.82 2.38 11.87
N ILE A 107 -4.83 2.85 11.14
CA ILE A 107 -3.78 2.00 10.60
C ILE A 107 -2.94 1.39 11.71
N TYR A 108 -2.51 2.18 12.69
CA TYR A 108 -1.67 1.64 13.77
C TYR A 108 -2.45 0.71 14.70
N ARG A 109 -3.73 0.96 14.92
CA ARG A 109 -4.57 0.03 15.68
C ARG A 109 -4.63 -1.34 14.98
N ILE A 110 -4.86 -1.35 13.66
CA ILE A 110 -4.93 -2.60 12.89
C ILE A 110 -3.57 -3.31 12.89
N LEU A 111 -2.49 -2.58 12.66
CA LEU A 111 -1.13 -3.15 12.70
C LEU A 111 -0.81 -3.73 14.09
N HIS A 112 -1.25 -3.06 15.15
CA HIS A 112 -1.05 -3.54 16.51
C HIS A 112 -1.82 -4.84 16.76
N GLU A 113 -3.07 -4.93 16.30
CA GLU A 113 -3.86 -6.15 16.38
C GLU A 113 -3.18 -7.33 15.67
N MET A 114 -2.43 -7.04 14.61
CA MET A 114 -1.70 -8.05 13.84
C MET A 114 -0.29 -8.34 14.38
N ASN A 115 0.17 -7.65 15.41
CA ASN A 115 1.56 -7.67 15.89
C ASN A 115 2.58 -7.31 14.79
N MET A 116 2.26 -6.35 13.95
CA MET A 116 3.07 -5.97 12.78
C MET A 116 3.41 -4.49 12.76
N THR A 117 3.57 -3.87 13.92
CA THR A 117 3.86 -2.43 14.01
C THR A 117 5.30 -2.07 13.62
N THR A 118 6.20 -3.05 13.56
CA THR A 118 7.63 -2.82 13.29
C THR A 118 8.07 -3.22 11.88
N ILE A 119 7.15 -3.50 10.99
CA ILE A 119 7.46 -3.89 9.62
C ILE A 119 8.15 -2.77 8.86
#